data_663bdfc6645accf3d29b184fdf64d3d7
#
_entry.id   663bdfc6645accf3d29b184fdf64d3d7
#
_cell.length_a   1.000
_cell.length_b   1.000
_cell.length_c   1.000
_cell.angle_alpha   90.00
_cell.angle_beta   90.00
_cell.angle_gamma   90.00
#
_symmetry.space_group_name_H-M   'P 1'
#
loop_
_entity.id
_entity.type
_entity.pdbx_description
1 polymer ?
#
loop_
_entity_poly.entity_id
_entity_poly.type
_entity_poly.pdbx_seq_one_letter_code
_entity_poly.pdbx_strand_id
1 'polypeptide(L)'
;LPRRLGLKVDVDTLQGFREGVPALMEVFAARGIKASFFVALGPDNSGRAVFRVFRQQGFLEKMWRTRAPALYGLRTMFYGTLLPAPVIGEGAGEILQAVAGAGHEVGLHGYDHVRWHDHLLNLSREEISRELAQAQKIFASFLGHAARAFAAPGWQCSAAHRALLAVEGFLYGSDTRGYAPYFPCYGEEINRLLEIPTTLPTLDELLGFNGCSPEDFAELVWGRLQKSEVPQVLTVHAEVEGGPLCADFARLLDRCRDAGVEFFRLEDWARELLEKRDKIPVATVRQARLPGRAGRVSCQGPLEVQP
;
A
#
# COMPACT_ATOMS: atom_id res chain seq x y z
N LEU A 1 20.16 -14.39 -11.27
CA LEU A 1 20.04 -13.09 -10.57
C LEU A 1 19.51 -13.33 -9.17
N PRO A 2 19.94 -12.57 -8.16
CA PRO A 2 19.36 -12.67 -6.82
C PRO A 2 17.86 -12.36 -6.88
N ARG A 3 17.08 -13.03 -6.02
CA ARG A 3 15.65 -12.72 -5.87
C ARG A 3 15.53 -11.36 -5.21
N ARG A 4 14.64 -10.52 -5.71
CA ARG A 4 14.45 -9.15 -5.21
C ARG A 4 13.03 -8.97 -4.65
N LEU A 5 12.91 -8.34 -3.48
CA LEU A 5 11.63 -8.08 -2.80
C LEU A 5 11.55 -6.62 -2.36
N GLY A 6 10.61 -5.88 -2.93
CA GLY A 6 10.21 -4.57 -2.45
C GLY A 6 9.19 -4.70 -1.33
N LEU A 7 9.45 -4.04 -0.21
CA LEU A 7 8.49 -3.95 0.89
C LEU A 7 7.76 -2.61 0.83
N LYS A 8 6.47 -2.67 0.59
CA LYS A 8 5.54 -1.55 0.64
C LYS A 8 4.77 -1.62 1.94
N VAL A 9 4.93 -0.60 2.80
CA VAL A 9 4.24 -0.50 4.09
C VAL A 9 3.14 0.55 3.94
N ASP A 10 1.89 0.10 3.96
CA ASP A 10 0.73 0.98 3.99
C ASP A 10 0.36 1.28 5.46
N VAL A 11 0.11 2.55 5.76
CA VAL A 11 -0.18 3.04 7.10
C VAL A 11 -1.55 3.72 7.07
N ASP A 12 -2.57 2.98 7.46
CA ASP A 12 -3.97 3.34 7.25
C ASP A 12 -4.59 4.05 8.46
N THR A 13 -4.04 3.78 9.67
CA THR A 13 -4.65 4.15 10.95
C THR A 13 -3.67 4.90 11.85
N LEU A 14 -4.21 5.67 12.79
CA LEU A 14 -3.40 6.33 13.83
C LEU A 14 -2.63 5.31 14.69
N GLN A 15 -3.24 4.15 14.98
CA GLN A 15 -2.57 3.09 15.73
C GLN A 15 -1.41 2.50 14.92
N GLY A 16 -1.63 2.16 13.65
CA GLY A 16 -0.57 1.69 12.75
C GLY A 16 0.58 2.70 12.67
N PHE A 17 0.24 3.99 12.58
CA PHE A 17 1.23 5.05 12.53
C PHE A 17 2.05 5.17 13.83
N ARG A 18 1.41 5.19 15.00
CA ARG A 18 2.08 5.43 16.29
C ARG A 18 2.80 4.22 16.88
N GLU A 19 2.27 3.03 16.64
CA GLU A 19 2.77 1.78 17.23
C GLU A 19 3.40 0.88 16.18
N GLY A 20 2.72 0.68 15.04
CA GLY A 20 3.16 -0.24 14.00
C GLY A 20 4.38 0.24 13.22
N VAL A 21 4.44 1.53 12.87
CA VAL A 21 5.60 2.08 12.15
C VAL A 21 6.89 1.96 12.96
N PRO A 22 6.95 2.38 14.25
CA PRO A 22 8.15 2.17 15.06
C PRO A 22 8.55 0.70 15.19
N ALA A 23 7.59 -0.21 15.42
CA ALA A 23 7.88 -1.64 15.51
C ALA A 23 8.47 -2.21 14.21
N LEU A 24 7.92 -1.82 13.04
CA LEU A 24 8.48 -2.22 11.74
C LEU A 24 9.87 -1.63 11.51
N MET A 25 10.11 -0.39 11.94
CA MET A 25 11.45 0.22 11.84
C MET A 25 12.49 -0.59 12.62
N GLU A 26 12.16 -1.06 13.84
CA GLU A 26 13.03 -1.93 14.63
C GLU A 26 13.28 -3.27 13.92
N VAL A 27 12.23 -3.90 13.39
CA VAL A 27 12.32 -5.16 12.62
C VAL A 27 13.24 -4.99 11.40
N PHE A 28 13.09 -3.90 10.66
CA PHE A 28 13.91 -3.62 9.47
C PHE A 28 15.34 -3.26 9.83
N ALA A 29 15.55 -2.44 10.87
CA ALA A 29 16.89 -2.04 11.32
C ALA A 29 17.72 -3.26 11.74
N ALA A 30 17.13 -4.19 12.51
CA ALA A 30 17.78 -5.43 12.93
C ALA A 30 18.23 -6.33 11.75
N ARG A 31 17.67 -6.12 10.55
CA ARG A 31 17.92 -6.92 9.34
C ARG A 31 18.62 -6.15 8.23
N GLY A 32 18.92 -4.87 8.43
CA GLY A 32 19.50 -4.01 7.40
C GLY A 32 18.57 -3.75 6.22
N ILE A 33 17.25 -3.88 6.40
CA ILE A 33 16.25 -3.74 5.34
C ILE A 33 15.84 -2.27 5.23
N LYS A 34 15.65 -1.79 3.99
CA LYS A 34 14.99 -0.53 3.68
C LYS A 34 13.68 -0.82 2.94
N ALA A 35 12.63 -0.07 3.30
CA ALA A 35 11.28 -0.25 2.79
C ALA A 35 10.69 1.10 2.33
N SER A 36 9.53 1.05 1.68
CA SER A 36 8.77 2.23 1.24
C SER A 36 7.49 2.33 2.07
N PHE A 37 7.38 3.38 2.87
CA PHE A 37 6.23 3.65 3.73
C PHE A 37 5.29 4.65 3.04
N PHE A 38 4.01 4.29 2.96
CA PHE A 38 2.97 5.15 2.42
C PHE A 38 1.97 5.47 3.53
N VAL A 39 1.83 6.76 3.84
CA VAL A 39 1.11 7.20 5.03
C VAL A 39 -0.13 7.99 4.67
N ALA A 40 -1.29 7.59 5.22
CA ALA A 40 -2.49 8.41 5.24
C ALA A 40 -2.32 9.52 6.27
N LEU A 41 -2.51 10.80 5.86
CA LEU A 41 -2.21 11.95 6.73
C LEU A 41 -3.45 12.69 7.24
N GLY A 42 -4.63 12.29 6.80
CA GLY A 42 -5.89 12.89 7.21
C GLY A 42 -6.54 12.21 8.41
N PRO A 43 -7.88 12.34 8.52
CA PRO A 43 -8.61 11.77 9.63
C PRO A 43 -8.65 10.24 9.57
N ASP A 44 -8.39 9.59 10.71
CA ASP A 44 -8.60 8.16 10.88
C ASP A 44 -10.10 7.88 11.01
N ASN A 45 -10.72 7.60 9.87
CA ASN A 45 -12.13 7.27 9.75
C ASN A 45 -12.40 5.75 9.75
N SER A 46 -11.51 4.95 10.33
CA SER A 46 -11.56 3.47 10.22
C SER A 46 -12.86 2.87 10.71
N GLY A 47 -13.52 3.47 11.69
CA GLY A 47 -14.85 3.02 12.15
C GLY A 47 -15.93 3.12 11.07
N ARG A 48 -15.80 4.05 10.12
CA ARG A 48 -16.75 4.16 8.99
C ARG A 48 -16.67 2.99 8.03
N ALA A 49 -15.58 2.22 8.05
CA ALA A 49 -15.48 1.00 7.26
C ALA A 49 -16.57 -0.02 7.61
N VAL A 50 -17.20 0.05 8.79
CA VAL A 50 -18.34 -0.79 9.15
C VAL A 50 -19.50 -0.68 8.13
N PHE A 51 -19.69 0.50 7.52
CA PHE A 51 -20.73 0.70 6.50
C PHE A 51 -20.48 -0.11 5.21
N ARG A 52 -19.27 -0.65 5.01
CA ARG A 52 -18.95 -1.58 3.92
C ARG A 52 -19.76 -2.88 4.01
N VAL A 53 -20.25 -3.23 5.21
CA VAL A 53 -21.17 -4.38 5.42
C VAL A 53 -22.38 -4.31 4.49
N PHE A 54 -22.90 -3.10 4.27
CA PHE A 54 -24.07 -2.88 3.40
C PHE A 54 -23.70 -2.76 1.90
N ARG A 55 -22.44 -2.61 1.56
CA ARG A 55 -22.00 -2.30 0.20
C ARG A 55 -21.08 -3.36 -0.42
N GLN A 56 -20.39 -4.15 0.39
CA GLN A 56 -19.39 -5.11 -0.07
C GLN A 56 -19.70 -6.52 0.41
N GLN A 57 -19.99 -7.42 -0.52
CA GLN A 57 -20.15 -8.84 -0.21
C GLN A 57 -18.86 -9.42 0.37
N GLY A 58 -18.98 -10.25 1.41
CA GLY A 58 -17.85 -10.89 2.08
C GLY A 58 -17.14 -10.00 3.13
N PHE A 59 -17.57 -8.76 3.36
CA PHE A 59 -16.93 -7.88 4.35
C PHE A 59 -17.09 -8.43 5.78
N LEU A 60 -18.28 -8.83 6.18
CA LEU A 60 -18.52 -9.46 7.51
C LEU A 60 -17.71 -10.73 7.69
N GLU A 61 -17.68 -11.58 6.67
CA GLU A 61 -16.90 -12.81 6.69
C GLU A 61 -15.41 -12.51 6.89
N LYS A 62 -14.87 -11.53 6.16
CA LYS A 62 -13.49 -11.06 6.34
C LYS A 62 -13.27 -10.57 7.78
N MET A 63 -14.13 -9.72 8.32
CA MET A 63 -14.04 -9.17 9.68
C MET A 63 -13.99 -10.26 10.75
N TRP A 64 -14.86 -11.28 10.63
CA TRP A 64 -14.88 -12.43 11.54
C TRP A 64 -13.63 -13.28 11.41
N ARG A 65 -13.27 -13.63 10.20
CA ARG A 65 -12.14 -14.50 9.85
C ARG A 65 -10.80 -13.91 10.34
N THR A 66 -10.59 -12.62 10.13
CA THR A 66 -9.36 -11.93 10.53
C THR A 66 -9.36 -11.49 12.00
N ARG A 67 -10.47 -11.70 12.74
CA ARG A 67 -10.63 -11.15 14.10
C ARG A 67 -10.28 -9.66 14.14
N ALA A 68 -10.86 -8.88 13.22
CA ALA A 68 -10.52 -7.49 12.98
C ALA A 68 -10.34 -6.61 14.26
N PRO A 69 -11.16 -6.76 15.34
CA PRO A 69 -10.92 -6.02 16.58
C PRO A 69 -9.56 -6.28 17.22
N ALA A 70 -9.02 -7.51 17.08
CA ALA A 70 -7.71 -7.85 17.59
C ALA A 70 -6.56 -7.35 16.72
N LEU A 71 -6.81 -7.20 15.40
CA LEU A 71 -5.81 -6.66 14.47
C LEU A 71 -5.72 -5.13 14.50
N TYR A 72 -6.87 -4.45 14.48
CA TYR A 72 -6.93 -3.00 14.31
C TYR A 72 -7.17 -2.23 15.62
N GLY A 73 -7.40 -2.93 16.73
CA GLY A 73 -7.74 -2.33 18.02
C GLY A 73 -9.20 -1.86 18.12
N LEU A 74 -9.80 -2.06 19.29
CA LEU A 74 -11.22 -1.70 19.52
C LEU A 74 -11.49 -0.20 19.34
N ARG A 75 -10.57 0.66 19.78
CA ARG A 75 -10.76 2.11 19.71
C ARG A 75 -10.78 2.62 18.27
N THR A 76 -9.90 2.11 17.41
CA THR A 76 -9.82 2.43 15.99
C THR A 76 -11.14 2.12 15.27
N MET A 77 -11.83 1.04 15.66
CA MET A 77 -13.11 0.66 15.07
C MET A 77 -14.26 1.64 15.35
N PHE A 78 -14.08 2.58 16.25
CA PHE A 78 -15.09 3.60 16.58
C PHE A 78 -14.75 4.99 16.04
N TYR A 79 -13.53 5.20 15.50
CA TYR A 79 -13.13 6.48 14.95
C TYR A 79 -13.97 6.89 13.75
N GLY A 80 -14.44 8.13 13.75
CA GLY A 80 -15.32 8.69 12.71
C GLY A 80 -16.77 8.22 12.79
N THR A 81 -17.15 7.43 13.81
CA THR A 81 -18.54 7.01 14.10
C THR A 81 -18.92 7.41 15.53
N LEU A 82 -18.64 6.58 16.52
CA LEU A 82 -18.94 6.87 17.93
C LEU A 82 -17.87 7.76 18.59
N LEU A 83 -16.66 7.77 18.08
CA LEU A 83 -15.56 8.64 18.51
C LEU A 83 -15.16 9.60 17.39
N PRO A 84 -14.70 10.82 17.72
CA PRO A 84 -14.10 11.72 16.74
C PRO A 84 -12.97 11.02 15.99
N ALA A 85 -12.83 11.31 14.70
CA ALA A 85 -11.70 10.82 13.90
C ALA A 85 -10.45 11.67 14.21
N PRO A 86 -9.42 11.10 14.84
CA PRO A 86 -8.17 11.83 15.03
C PRO A 86 -7.46 12.02 13.68
N VAL A 87 -6.77 13.14 13.50
CA VAL A 87 -5.97 13.38 12.29
C VAL A 87 -4.58 12.75 12.46
N ILE A 88 -4.25 11.78 11.61
CA ILE A 88 -2.98 11.04 11.68
C ILE A 88 -1.79 12.00 11.51
N GLY A 89 -1.92 12.97 10.59
CA GLY A 89 -0.90 13.99 10.35
C GLY A 89 -0.65 14.95 11.52
N GLU A 90 -1.55 15.03 12.51
CA GLU A 90 -1.30 15.84 13.70
C GLU A 90 -0.23 15.18 14.58
N GLY A 91 0.94 15.83 14.71
CA GLY A 91 2.08 15.28 15.45
C GLY A 91 2.87 14.20 14.73
N ALA A 92 2.67 14.04 13.41
CA ALA A 92 3.36 13.02 12.61
C ALA A 92 4.86 13.29 12.38
N GLY A 93 5.34 14.51 12.66
CA GLY A 93 6.68 14.97 12.27
C GLY A 93 7.82 14.08 12.76
N GLU A 94 7.84 13.73 14.03
CA GLU A 94 8.91 12.92 14.61
C GLU A 94 9.04 11.54 13.95
N ILE A 95 7.91 10.85 13.77
CA ILE A 95 7.90 9.52 13.16
C ILE A 95 8.27 9.59 11.68
N LEU A 96 7.71 10.54 10.90
CA LEU A 96 8.03 10.71 9.49
C LEU A 96 9.52 11.03 9.28
N GLN A 97 10.07 11.94 10.09
CA GLN A 97 11.49 12.30 10.06
C GLN A 97 12.38 11.12 10.47
N ALA A 98 11.97 10.32 11.46
CA ALA A 98 12.71 9.13 11.87
C ALA A 98 12.71 8.06 10.75
N VAL A 99 11.57 7.83 10.08
CA VAL A 99 11.48 6.91 8.93
C VAL A 99 12.40 7.36 7.80
N ALA A 100 12.32 8.62 7.40
CA ALA A 100 13.15 9.19 6.34
C ALA A 100 14.64 9.20 6.74
N GLY A 101 14.97 9.62 7.97
CA GLY A 101 16.33 9.64 8.50
C GLY A 101 16.98 8.27 8.61
N ALA A 102 16.18 7.22 8.81
CA ALA A 102 16.64 5.85 8.76
C ALA A 102 16.89 5.34 7.32
N GLY A 103 16.63 6.15 6.29
CA GLY A 103 16.87 5.82 4.89
C GLY A 103 15.74 5.00 4.24
N HIS A 104 14.58 4.93 4.85
CA HIS A 104 13.37 4.43 4.20
C HIS A 104 12.79 5.47 3.26
N GLU A 105 12.02 5.04 2.27
CA GLU A 105 11.20 5.93 1.48
C GLU A 105 9.92 6.28 2.23
N VAL A 106 9.45 7.54 2.08
CA VAL A 106 8.15 7.97 2.56
C VAL A 106 7.34 8.53 1.39
N GLY A 107 6.12 8.03 1.22
CA GLY A 107 5.14 8.46 0.23
C GLY A 107 3.77 8.70 0.85
N LEU A 108 2.80 9.10 0.02
CA LEU A 108 1.42 9.35 0.45
C LEU A 108 0.53 8.12 0.25
N HIS A 109 -0.38 7.91 1.20
CA HIS A 109 -1.47 6.93 1.13
C HIS A 109 -2.85 7.62 1.15
N GLY A 110 -3.00 8.66 0.34
CA GLY A 110 -4.16 9.54 0.37
C GLY A 110 -4.16 10.52 1.55
N TYR A 111 -5.25 11.30 1.68
CA TYR A 111 -5.54 12.12 2.85
C TYR A 111 -6.50 11.38 3.78
N ASP A 112 -7.75 11.19 3.40
CA ASP A 112 -8.72 10.35 4.11
C ASP A 112 -8.77 8.96 3.46
N HIS A 113 -8.10 7.99 4.10
CA HIS A 113 -7.99 6.62 3.62
C HIS A 113 -9.35 5.97 3.32
N VAL A 114 -10.33 6.14 4.24
CA VAL A 114 -11.66 5.52 4.08
C VAL A 114 -12.46 6.19 2.97
N ARG A 115 -12.42 7.52 2.90
CA ARG A 115 -13.10 8.26 1.84
C ARG A 115 -12.52 7.91 0.47
N TRP A 116 -11.21 7.84 0.34
CA TRP A 116 -10.55 7.41 -0.89
C TRP A 116 -10.97 6.00 -1.30
N HIS A 117 -10.78 5.05 -0.39
CA HIS A 117 -11.11 3.64 -0.65
C HIS A 117 -12.57 3.44 -1.09
N ASP A 118 -13.52 4.13 -0.47
CA ASP A 118 -14.94 3.87 -0.66
C ASP A 118 -15.58 4.72 -1.78
N HIS A 119 -14.98 5.85 -2.12
CA HIS A 119 -15.63 6.85 -2.95
C HIS A 119 -14.80 7.38 -4.12
N LEU A 120 -13.51 7.02 -4.29
CA LEU A 120 -12.65 7.57 -5.32
C LEU A 120 -13.30 7.59 -6.72
N LEU A 121 -13.95 6.51 -7.10
CA LEU A 121 -14.57 6.38 -8.44
C LEU A 121 -15.75 7.34 -8.66
N ASN A 122 -16.25 7.96 -7.61
CA ASN A 122 -17.35 8.92 -7.63
C ASN A 122 -16.90 10.35 -7.28
N LEU A 123 -15.61 10.54 -6.93
CA LEU A 123 -15.07 11.86 -6.62
C LEU A 123 -14.81 12.64 -7.91
N SER A 124 -15.11 13.92 -7.90
CA SER A 124 -14.72 14.84 -8.97
C SER A 124 -13.19 15.04 -8.97
N ARG A 125 -12.66 15.52 -10.09
CA ARG A 125 -11.24 15.86 -10.21
C ARG A 125 -10.80 16.89 -9.16
N GLU A 126 -11.65 17.87 -8.87
CA GLU A 126 -11.41 18.93 -7.89
C GLU A 126 -11.38 18.39 -6.45
N GLU A 127 -12.21 17.39 -6.15
CA GLU A 127 -12.19 16.71 -4.85
C GLU A 127 -10.92 15.90 -4.67
N ILE A 128 -10.51 15.14 -5.68
CA ILE A 128 -9.25 14.38 -5.66
C ILE A 128 -8.06 15.33 -5.51
N SER A 129 -8.03 16.42 -6.28
CA SER A 129 -6.97 17.44 -6.18
C SER A 129 -6.87 18.07 -4.79
N ARG A 130 -8.02 18.37 -4.15
CA ARG A 130 -8.03 18.88 -2.77
C ARG A 130 -7.49 17.88 -1.76
N GLU A 131 -7.85 16.61 -1.88
CA GLU A 131 -7.31 15.52 -1.04
C GLU A 131 -5.78 15.43 -1.17
N LEU A 132 -5.28 15.42 -2.41
CA LEU A 132 -3.84 15.37 -2.68
C LEU A 132 -3.11 16.60 -2.13
N ALA A 133 -3.65 17.80 -2.37
CA ALA A 133 -3.05 19.05 -1.89
C ALA A 133 -2.98 19.12 -0.36
N GLN A 134 -4.02 18.64 0.35
CA GLN A 134 -4.02 18.57 1.81
C GLN A 134 -2.94 17.61 2.32
N ALA A 135 -2.85 16.41 1.75
CA ALA A 135 -1.84 15.44 2.12
C ALA A 135 -0.42 15.96 1.83
N GLN A 136 -0.18 16.54 0.65
CA GLN A 136 1.09 17.15 0.26
C GLN A 136 1.53 18.28 1.20
N LYS A 137 0.58 19.13 1.60
CA LYS A 137 0.85 20.24 2.53
C LYS A 137 1.38 19.74 3.87
N ILE A 138 0.73 18.72 4.45
CA ILE A 138 1.16 18.13 5.72
C ILE A 138 2.51 17.42 5.55
N PHE A 139 2.66 16.63 4.51
CA PHE A 139 3.90 15.92 4.20
C PHE A 139 5.08 16.89 4.09
N ALA A 140 4.93 17.93 3.28
CA ALA A 140 5.97 18.92 3.06
C ALA A 140 6.31 19.74 4.32
N SER A 141 5.34 19.97 5.20
CA SER A 141 5.59 20.70 6.47
C SER A 141 6.53 19.96 7.41
N PHE A 142 6.59 18.62 7.33
CA PHE A 142 7.46 17.80 8.18
C PHE A 142 8.76 17.37 7.51
N LEU A 143 8.74 17.12 6.20
CA LEU A 143 9.89 16.59 5.49
C LEU A 143 10.64 17.63 4.64
N GLY A 144 10.09 18.85 4.52
CA GLY A 144 10.72 19.97 3.80
C GLY A 144 10.65 19.86 2.27
N HIS A 145 10.00 18.84 1.73
CA HIS A 145 9.80 18.63 0.30
C HIS A 145 8.46 17.93 0.03
N ALA A 146 7.96 18.01 -1.21
CA ALA A 146 6.76 17.31 -1.61
C ALA A 146 7.01 15.79 -1.73
N ALA A 147 5.98 15.00 -1.46
CA ALA A 147 6.00 13.56 -1.71
C ALA A 147 6.09 13.28 -3.21
N ARG A 148 6.86 12.28 -3.58
CA ARG A 148 7.08 11.87 -4.98
C ARG A 148 6.55 10.48 -5.30
N ALA A 149 6.02 9.78 -4.31
CA ALA A 149 5.42 8.46 -4.46
C ALA A 149 4.03 8.43 -3.82
N PHE A 150 3.11 7.74 -4.46
CA PHE A 150 1.74 7.56 -4.00
C PHE A 150 1.36 6.09 -4.02
N ALA A 151 0.62 5.65 -3.02
CA ALA A 151 -0.03 4.35 -3.01
C ALA A 151 -1.53 4.54 -2.72
N ALA A 152 -2.37 3.99 -3.58
CA ALA A 152 -3.81 4.21 -3.47
C ALA A 152 -4.43 3.38 -2.35
N PRO A 153 -5.17 4.00 -1.40
CA PRO A 153 -5.96 3.29 -0.41
C PRO A 153 -6.84 2.20 -1.02
N GLY A 154 -6.70 0.97 -0.51
CA GLY A 154 -7.50 -0.16 -0.96
C GLY A 154 -7.31 -0.54 -2.42
N TRP A 155 -6.21 -0.12 -3.06
CA TRP A 155 -5.98 -0.27 -4.51
C TRP A 155 -7.13 0.30 -5.35
N GLN A 156 -7.68 1.45 -4.93
CA GLN A 156 -8.66 2.20 -5.73
C GLN A 156 -7.95 3.26 -6.55
N CYS A 157 -8.05 3.14 -7.86
CA CYS A 157 -7.32 3.96 -8.82
C CYS A 157 -8.25 4.36 -9.98
N SER A 158 -8.11 5.58 -10.48
CA SER A 158 -8.88 6.11 -11.61
C SER A 158 -7.99 6.91 -12.57
N ALA A 159 -8.45 7.10 -13.81
CA ALA A 159 -7.75 7.92 -14.79
C ALA A 159 -7.54 9.36 -14.29
N ALA A 160 -8.57 9.96 -13.66
CA ALA A 160 -8.49 11.32 -13.14
C ALA A 160 -7.43 11.48 -12.05
N HIS A 161 -7.38 10.53 -11.10
CA HIS A 161 -6.37 10.50 -10.06
C HIS A 161 -4.96 10.38 -10.65
N ARG A 162 -4.75 9.42 -11.55
CA ARG A 162 -3.43 9.19 -12.18
C ARG A 162 -2.94 10.39 -13.00
N ALA A 163 -3.86 11.06 -13.69
CA ALA A 163 -3.55 12.28 -14.42
C ALA A 163 -3.11 13.42 -13.48
N LEU A 164 -3.73 13.55 -12.30
CA LEU A 164 -3.32 14.53 -11.29
C LEU A 164 -1.93 14.22 -10.74
N LEU A 165 -1.65 12.98 -10.36
CA LEU A 165 -0.31 12.59 -9.90
C LEU A 165 0.78 12.91 -10.92
N ALA A 166 0.52 12.65 -12.21
CA ALA A 166 1.46 12.95 -13.28
C ALA A 166 1.75 14.46 -13.40
N VAL A 167 0.72 15.30 -13.28
CA VAL A 167 0.84 16.77 -13.35
C VAL A 167 1.56 17.32 -12.12
N GLU A 168 1.32 16.75 -10.94
CA GLU A 168 1.96 17.16 -9.68
C GLU A 168 3.41 16.67 -9.53
N GLY A 169 3.94 15.93 -10.52
CA GLY A 169 5.34 15.52 -10.58
C GLY A 169 5.71 14.35 -9.69
N PHE A 170 4.75 13.48 -9.39
CA PHE A 170 5.06 12.20 -8.76
C PHE A 170 5.96 11.36 -9.66
N LEU A 171 6.87 10.59 -9.06
CA LEU A 171 7.79 9.72 -9.78
C LEU A 171 7.10 8.44 -10.25
N TYR A 172 6.28 7.85 -9.37
CA TYR A 172 5.51 6.64 -9.62
C TYR A 172 4.30 6.55 -8.69
N GLY A 173 3.38 5.64 -9.03
CA GLY A 173 2.32 5.16 -8.16
C GLY A 173 2.46 3.68 -7.85
N SER A 174 1.87 3.24 -6.75
CA SER A 174 1.70 1.82 -6.38
C SER A 174 0.23 1.57 -6.03
N ASP A 175 -0.61 1.77 -7.03
CA ASP A 175 -2.06 1.96 -6.90
C ASP A 175 -2.85 0.70 -7.24
N THR A 176 -2.20 -0.30 -7.83
CA THR A 176 -2.88 -1.47 -8.39
C THR A 176 -2.31 -2.78 -7.89
N ARG A 177 -3.07 -3.85 -8.08
CA ARG A 177 -2.58 -5.23 -8.02
C ARG A 177 -2.14 -5.66 -9.41
N GLY A 178 -1.02 -6.36 -9.49
CA GLY A 178 -0.49 -6.75 -10.80
C GLY A 178 0.62 -7.78 -10.72
N TYR A 179 1.43 -7.85 -11.76
CA TYR A 179 2.50 -8.84 -11.90
C TYR A 179 3.84 -8.24 -12.33
N ALA A 180 3.85 -7.00 -12.86
CA ALA A 180 5.07 -6.30 -13.27
C ALA A 180 4.81 -4.79 -13.39
N PRO A 181 5.85 -3.93 -13.27
CA PRO A 181 5.73 -2.49 -13.53
C PRO A 181 5.25 -2.19 -14.95
N TYR A 182 4.43 -1.13 -15.09
CA TYR A 182 3.82 -0.78 -16.37
C TYR A 182 3.37 0.69 -16.43
N PHE A 183 3.03 1.17 -17.62
CA PHE A 183 2.27 2.40 -17.79
C PHE A 183 0.78 2.08 -17.89
N PRO A 184 -0.06 2.60 -16.97
CA PRO A 184 -1.50 2.35 -17.00
C PRO A 184 -2.19 2.93 -18.22
N CYS A 185 -3.11 2.15 -18.81
CA CYS A 185 -3.96 2.59 -19.90
C CYS A 185 -5.44 2.55 -19.48
N TYR A 186 -6.16 3.62 -19.78
CA TYR A 186 -7.60 3.78 -19.51
C TYR A 186 -8.32 4.06 -20.83
N GLY A 187 -8.91 3.03 -21.42
CA GLY A 187 -9.38 3.11 -22.81
C GLY A 187 -8.20 3.27 -23.76
N GLU A 188 -8.18 4.34 -24.55
CA GLU A 188 -7.08 4.66 -25.47
C GLU A 188 -6.01 5.57 -24.86
N GLU A 189 -6.24 6.10 -23.64
CA GLU A 189 -5.35 7.05 -22.99
C GLU A 189 -4.30 6.35 -22.14
N ILE A 190 -3.02 6.52 -22.52
CA ILE A 190 -1.88 5.99 -21.77
C ILE A 190 -1.42 7.03 -20.75
N ASN A 191 -1.47 6.68 -19.47
CA ASN A 191 -0.88 7.48 -18.41
C ASN A 191 0.61 7.16 -18.30
N ARG A 192 1.47 8.15 -18.51
CA ARG A 192 2.94 8.00 -18.52
C ARG A 192 3.59 8.11 -17.13
N LEU A 193 2.82 8.10 -16.06
CA LEU A 193 3.32 7.91 -14.71
C LEU A 193 3.52 6.41 -14.47
N LEU A 194 4.73 6.01 -14.06
CA LEU A 194 5.05 4.61 -13.77
C LEU A 194 4.11 4.05 -12.70
N GLU A 195 3.63 2.83 -12.91
CA GLU A 195 2.94 2.04 -11.92
C GLU A 195 3.82 0.87 -11.48
N ILE A 196 4.04 0.75 -10.16
CA ILE A 196 4.69 -0.41 -9.54
C ILE A 196 3.63 -1.15 -8.73
N PRO A 197 3.01 -2.20 -9.27
CA PRO A 197 1.89 -2.85 -8.62
C PRO A 197 2.33 -3.73 -7.45
N THR A 198 1.43 -3.97 -6.49
CA THR A 198 1.58 -5.06 -5.52
C THR A 198 1.43 -6.39 -6.24
N THR A 199 2.46 -7.24 -6.20
CA THR A 199 2.50 -8.51 -6.97
C THR A 199 2.18 -9.73 -6.13
N LEU A 200 2.43 -9.66 -4.82
CA LEU A 200 2.14 -10.72 -3.87
C LEU A 200 0.81 -10.50 -3.15
N PRO A 201 0.13 -11.52 -2.66
CA PRO A 201 -1.03 -11.35 -1.79
C PRO A 201 -0.61 -10.68 -0.48
N THR A 202 -1.55 -10.02 0.20
CA THR A 202 -1.32 -9.48 1.54
C THR A 202 -1.80 -10.44 2.61
N LEU A 203 -1.23 -10.34 3.80
CA LEU A 203 -1.58 -11.22 4.91
C LEU A 203 -3.05 -11.08 5.30
N ASP A 204 -3.59 -9.85 5.36
CA ASP A 204 -4.99 -9.59 5.70
C ASP A 204 -6.00 -10.14 4.67
N GLU A 205 -5.57 -10.36 3.42
CA GLU A 205 -6.38 -11.04 2.40
C GLU A 205 -6.52 -12.53 2.70
N LEU A 206 -5.43 -13.16 3.11
CA LEU A 206 -5.36 -14.62 3.22
C LEU A 206 -5.55 -15.15 4.63
N LEU A 207 -5.28 -14.37 5.67
CA LEU A 207 -5.39 -14.81 7.07
C LEU A 207 -6.78 -15.40 7.35
N GLY A 208 -6.80 -16.69 7.73
CA GLY A 208 -7.99 -17.49 7.94
C GLY A 208 -8.78 -17.84 6.67
N PHE A 209 -8.45 -17.31 5.49
CA PHE A 209 -9.09 -17.69 4.22
C PHE A 209 -8.70 -19.13 3.88
N ASN A 210 -9.69 -20.03 3.76
CA ASN A 210 -9.49 -21.48 3.68
C ASN A 210 -8.58 -22.04 4.79
N GLY A 211 -8.64 -21.45 5.99
CA GLY A 211 -7.82 -21.87 7.13
C GLY A 211 -6.36 -21.40 7.12
N CYS A 212 -5.98 -20.48 6.21
CA CYS A 212 -4.62 -19.98 6.08
C CYS A 212 -4.13 -19.33 7.38
N SER A 213 -3.06 -19.86 7.94
CA SER A 213 -2.33 -19.31 9.08
C SER A 213 -1.27 -18.30 8.64
N PRO A 214 -0.63 -17.55 9.56
CA PRO A 214 0.53 -16.74 9.24
C PRO A 214 1.70 -17.55 8.64
N GLU A 215 1.89 -18.80 9.10
CA GLU A 215 2.91 -19.70 8.58
C GLU A 215 2.59 -20.12 7.14
N ASP A 216 1.33 -20.49 6.84
CA ASP A 216 0.90 -20.85 5.48
C ASP A 216 1.08 -19.67 4.53
N PHE A 217 0.78 -18.44 5.01
CA PHE A 217 1.05 -17.22 4.24
C PHE A 217 2.54 -17.06 3.94
N ALA A 218 3.41 -17.26 4.93
CA ALA A 218 4.86 -17.17 4.76
C ALA A 218 5.38 -18.21 3.75
N GLU A 219 4.87 -19.44 3.78
CA GLU A 219 5.19 -20.50 2.80
C GLU A 219 4.72 -20.10 1.38
N LEU A 220 3.53 -19.52 1.26
CA LEU A 220 3.00 -19.08 -0.02
C LEU A 220 3.85 -17.95 -0.62
N VAL A 221 4.18 -16.92 0.18
CA VAL A 221 5.05 -15.81 -0.25
C VAL A 221 6.41 -16.34 -0.67
N TRP A 222 7.02 -17.20 0.16
CA TRP A 222 8.29 -17.84 -0.14
C TRP A 222 8.25 -18.64 -1.44
N GLY A 223 7.24 -19.49 -1.61
CA GLY A 223 7.06 -20.29 -2.80
C GLY A 223 6.90 -19.46 -4.09
N ARG A 224 6.25 -18.29 -4.00
CA ARG A 224 6.15 -17.34 -5.12
C ARG A 224 7.49 -16.68 -5.42
N LEU A 225 8.20 -16.22 -4.39
CA LEU A 225 9.55 -15.65 -4.55
C LEU A 225 10.53 -16.63 -5.19
N GLN A 226 10.47 -17.91 -4.80
CA GLN A 226 11.33 -18.94 -5.38
C GLN A 226 11.10 -19.16 -6.88
N LYS A 227 9.86 -19.01 -7.34
CA LYS A 227 9.45 -19.24 -8.74
C LYS A 227 9.55 -17.99 -9.61
N SER A 228 9.74 -16.82 -9.00
CA SER A 228 9.77 -15.57 -9.75
C SER A 228 11.15 -15.25 -10.29
N GLU A 229 11.21 -14.89 -11.56
CA GLU A 229 12.40 -14.36 -12.23
C GLU A 229 12.45 -12.82 -12.23
N VAL A 230 11.36 -12.18 -11.76
CA VAL A 230 11.23 -10.72 -11.70
C VAL A 230 11.09 -10.24 -10.25
N PRO A 231 11.51 -9.02 -9.93
CA PRO A 231 11.32 -8.44 -8.60
C PRO A 231 9.85 -8.47 -8.18
N GLN A 232 9.60 -8.80 -6.92
CA GLN A 232 8.26 -8.88 -6.34
C GLN A 232 8.02 -7.73 -5.37
N VAL A 233 6.76 -7.35 -5.19
CA VAL A 233 6.33 -6.34 -4.21
C VAL A 233 5.33 -6.97 -3.25
N LEU A 234 5.69 -6.94 -1.96
CA LEU A 234 4.82 -7.33 -0.86
C LEU A 234 4.32 -6.09 -0.15
N THR A 235 3.01 -5.91 -0.14
CA THR A 235 2.38 -4.88 0.70
C THR A 235 2.08 -5.47 2.07
N VAL A 236 2.47 -4.74 3.11
CA VAL A 236 2.19 -5.01 4.52
C VAL A 236 1.49 -3.79 5.11
N HIS A 237 0.68 -4.00 6.15
CA HIS A 237 -0.02 -2.92 6.84
C HIS A 237 0.61 -2.69 8.21
N ALA A 238 0.94 -1.45 8.52
CA ALA A 238 1.64 -1.12 9.76
C ALA A 238 0.89 -1.61 11.01
N GLU A 239 -0.42 -1.56 11.01
CA GLU A 239 -1.27 -2.03 12.11
C GLU A 239 -1.34 -3.56 12.23
N VAL A 240 -0.98 -4.31 11.20
CA VAL A 240 -1.06 -5.78 11.17
C VAL A 240 0.33 -6.39 11.38
N GLU A 241 1.23 -6.20 10.42
CA GLU A 241 2.60 -6.71 10.46
C GLU A 241 3.53 -5.88 11.37
N GLY A 242 3.16 -4.66 11.70
CA GLY A 242 3.80 -3.87 12.77
C GLY A 242 3.12 -4.01 14.13
N GLY A 243 2.00 -4.72 14.17
CA GLY A 243 1.17 -4.96 15.34
C GLY A 243 1.17 -6.44 15.77
N PRO A 244 -0.01 -7.07 15.85
CA PRO A 244 -0.16 -8.43 16.41
C PRO A 244 0.63 -9.50 15.66
N LEU A 245 0.92 -9.32 14.38
CA LEU A 245 1.63 -10.30 13.54
C LEU A 245 3.10 -9.90 13.27
N CYS A 246 3.65 -9.01 14.08
CA CYS A 246 5.02 -8.51 13.92
C CYS A 246 6.07 -9.64 14.01
N ALA A 247 5.92 -10.56 14.95
CA ALA A 247 6.83 -11.69 15.11
C ALA A 247 6.78 -12.68 13.93
N ASP A 248 5.58 -12.92 13.38
CA ASP A 248 5.38 -13.80 12.23
C ASP A 248 6.02 -13.17 10.97
N PHE A 249 5.80 -11.88 10.78
CA PHE A 249 6.39 -11.13 9.68
C PHE A 249 7.92 -11.09 9.80
N ALA A 250 8.47 -10.87 11.01
CA ALA A 250 9.90 -10.90 11.24
C ALA A 250 10.53 -12.25 10.84
N ARG A 251 9.87 -13.38 11.15
CA ARG A 251 10.33 -14.72 10.73
C ARG A 251 10.35 -14.91 9.20
N LEU A 252 9.35 -14.38 8.50
CA LEU A 252 9.34 -14.38 7.03
C LEU A 252 10.54 -13.60 6.47
N LEU A 253 10.82 -12.42 7.03
CA LEU A 253 11.96 -11.60 6.60
C LEU A 253 13.31 -12.28 6.89
N ASP A 254 13.47 -12.95 8.04
CA ASP A 254 14.67 -13.72 8.35
C ASP A 254 14.89 -14.82 7.33
N ARG A 255 13.85 -15.57 7.00
CA ARG A 255 13.92 -16.61 5.96
C ARG A 255 14.34 -16.06 4.60
N CYS A 256 13.76 -14.92 4.19
CA CYS A 256 14.12 -14.27 2.93
C CYS A 256 15.59 -13.82 2.93
N ARG A 257 16.04 -13.16 4.02
CA ARG A 257 17.43 -12.71 4.17
C ARG A 257 18.41 -13.88 4.13
N ASP A 258 18.15 -14.93 4.90
CA ASP A 258 19.03 -16.10 5.01
C ASP A 258 19.12 -16.88 3.68
N ALA A 259 18.11 -16.73 2.83
CA ALA A 259 18.09 -17.26 1.46
C ALA A 259 18.69 -16.30 0.41
N GLY A 260 19.26 -15.17 0.82
CA GLY A 260 19.91 -14.20 -0.06
C GLY A 260 18.95 -13.37 -0.91
N VAL A 261 17.72 -13.14 -0.44
CA VAL A 261 16.80 -12.20 -1.08
C VAL A 261 17.30 -10.77 -0.87
N GLU A 262 17.40 -10.03 -1.96
CA GLU A 262 17.76 -8.61 -1.94
C GLU A 262 16.51 -7.75 -1.71
N PHE A 263 16.50 -6.93 -0.63
CA PHE A 263 15.42 -6.00 -0.36
C PHE A 263 15.71 -4.64 -0.98
N PHE A 264 14.66 -3.96 -1.49
CA PHE A 264 14.81 -2.64 -2.13
C PHE A 264 13.63 -1.72 -1.79
N ARG A 265 13.88 -0.40 -1.85
CA ARG A 265 12.81 0.62 -1.82
C ARG A 265 12.21 0.72 -3.22
N LEU A 266 10.89 0.92 -3.29
CA LEU A 266 10.20 1.07 -4.56
C LEU A 266 10.73 2.26 -5.38
N GLU A 267 11.12 3.35 -4.69
CA GLU A 267 11.74 4.51 -5.33
C GLU A 267 13.03 4.16 -6.10
N ASP A 268 13.89 3.33 -5.51
CA ASP A 268 15.13 2.92 -6.16
C ASP A 268 14.82 2.11 -7.43
N TRP A 269 13.87 1.19 -7.33
CA TRP A 269 13.44 0.44 -8.51
C TRP A 269 12.72 1.30 -9.54
N ALA A 270 11.91 2.27 -9.12
CA ALA A 270 11.30 3.24 -10.04
C ALA A 270 12.35 3.99 -10.86
N ARG A 271 13.44 4.44 -10.22
CA ARG A 271 14.55 5.12 -10.89
C ARG A 271 15.25 4.21 -11.89
N GLU A 272 15.58 2.97 -11.50
CA GLU A 272 16.18 1.96 -12.40
C GLU A 272 15.30 1.70 -13.66
N LEU A 273 13.98 1.59 -13.44
CA LEU A 273 13.04 1.34 -14.54
C LEU A 273 12.94 2.55 -15.50
N LEU A 274 12.89 3.77 -14.94
CA LEU A 274 12.73 4.99 -15.73
C LEU A 274 13.99 5.35 -16.55
N GLU A 275 15.17 4.81 -16.21
CA GLU A 275 16.35 4.88 -17.08
C GLU A 275 16.13 4.15 -18.41
N LYS A 276 15.24 3.16 -18.43
CA LYS A 276 14.88 2.36 -19.59
C LYS A 276 13.39 2.49 -19.92
N ARG A 277 12.90 3.72 -19.87
CA ARG A 277 11.48 4.06 -19.98
C ARG A 277 10.77 3.40 -21.17
N ASP A 278 11.45 3.31 -22.31
CA ASP A 278 10.91 2.74 -23.54
C ASP A 278 10.65 1.23 -23.46
N LYS A 279 11.23 0.56 -22.45
CA LYS A 279 11.03 -0.88 -22.22
C LYS A 279 9.89 -1.17 -21.23
N ILE A 280 9.30 -0.14 -20.62
CA ILE A 280 8.18 -0.30 -19.70
C ILE A 280 6.92 -0.59 -20.53
N PRO A 281 6.27 -1.75 -20.32
CA PRO A 281 5.08 -2.12 -21.08
C PRO A 281 3.89 -1.23 -20.72
N VAL A 282 2.90 -1.20 -21.59
CA VAL A 282 1.58 -0.62 -21.34
C VAL A 282 0.61 -1.74 -20.99
N ALA A 283 -0.26 -1.51 -20.01
CA ALA A 283 -1.34 -2.43 -19.68
C ALA A 283 -2.59 -1.67 -19.24
N THR A 284 -3.76 -2.23 -19.57
CA THR A 284 -5.04 -1.70 -19.12
C THR A 284 -5.19 -1.83 -17.61
N VAL A 285 -5.98 -0.94 -16.99
CA VAL A 285 -6.42 -1.06 -15.61
C VAL A 285 -7.87 -1.52 -15.59
N ARG A 286 -8.16 -2.54 -14.81
CA ARG A 286 -9.52 -3.10 -14.66
C ARG A 286 -9.88 -3.33 -13.21
N GLN A 287 -11.17 -3.26 -12.90
CA GLN A 287 -11.69 -3.61 -11.58
C GLN A 287 -11.91 -5.14 -11.49
N ALA A 288 -11.24 -5.80 -10.53
CA ALA A 288 -11.35 -7.23 -10.33
C ALA A 288 -11.59 -7.60 -8.86
N ARG A 289 -12.14 -8.79 -8.63
CA ARG A 289 -12.21 -9.40 -7.30
C ARG A 289 -10.98 -10.27 -7.07
N LEU A 290 -10.43 -10.23 -5.88
CA LEU A 290 -9.31 -11.08 -5.47
C LEU A 290 -9.76 -12.06 -4.38
N PRO A 291 -9.19 -13.28 -4.34
CA PRO A 291 -9.44 -14.24 -3.29
C PRO A 291 -9.17 -13.63 -1.90
N GLY A 292 -10.06 -13.87 -0.94
CA GLY A 292 -9.92 -13.38 0.43
C GLY A 292 -10.17 -11.89 0.64
N ARG A 293 -10.44 -11.12 -0.42
CA ARG A 293 -10.70 -9.68 -0.33
C ARG A 293 -12.16 -9.34 -0.55
N ALA A 294 -12.69 -8.45 0.28
CA ALA A 294 -14.00 -7.86 0.07
C ALA A 294 -13.96 -6.77 -1.02
N GLY A 295 -14.98 -6.71 -1.87
CA GLY A 295 -15.11 -5.70 -2.91
C GLY A 295 -14.25 -5.98 -4.16
N ARG A 296 -14.03 -4.92 -4.93
CA ARG A 296 -13.19 -4.93 -6.14
C ARG A 296 -12.00 -4.01 -5.94
N VAL A 297 -10.91 -4.28 -6.63
CA VAL A 297 -9.70 -3.47 -6.65
C VAL A 297 -9.22 -3.25 -8.08
N SER A 298 -8.45 -2.20 -8.28
CA SER A 298 -7.80 -1.94 -9.55
C SER A 298 -6.67 -2.93 -9.78
N CYS A 299 -6.71 -3.62 -10.90
CA CYS A 299 -5.74 -4.64 -11.28
C CYS A 299 -5.16 -4.35 -12.66
N GLN A 300 -3.89 -4.70 -12.82
CA GLN A 300 -3.24 -4.76 -14.12
C GLN A 300 -3.97 -5.76 -15.03
N GLY A 301 -4.33 -5.33 -16.21
CA GLY A 301 -4.83 -6.18 -17.30
C GLY A 301 -3.71 -6.89 -18.05
N PRO A 302 -4.03 -7.60 -19.15
CA PRO A 302 -3.02 -8.13 -20.04
C PRO A 302 -2.11 -7.00 -20.57
N LEU A 303 -0.86 -7.34 -20.88
CA LEU A 303 0.01 -6.40 -21.58
C LEU A 303 -0.55 -6.13 -22.96
N GLU A 304 -0.58 -4.86 -23.35
CA GLU A 304 -0.88 -4.49 -24.72
C GLU A 304 0.38 -4.72 -25.55
N VAL A 305 0.24 -5.52 -26.59
CA VAL A 305 1.30 -5.67 -27.60
C VAL A 305 1.29 -4.36 -28.38
N GLN A 306 2.29 -3.52 -28.20
CA GLN A 306 2.47 -2.34 -29.04
C GLN A 306 2.73 -2.85 -30.48
N PRO A 307 2.00 -2.32 -31.47
CA PRO A 307 2.17 -2.71 -32.87
C PRO A 307 3.56 -2.35 -33.39
#